data_f6a9a0124379d5891c87f7853b653d66
#
_entry.id   f6a9a0124379d5891c87f7853b653d66
#
_cell.length_a   1.000
_cell.length_b   1.000
_cell.length_c   1.000
_cell.angle_alpha   90.00
_cell.angle_beta   90.00
_cell.angle_gamma   90.00
#
_symmetry.space_group_name_H-M   'P 1'
#
loop_
_entity.id
_entity.type
_entity.pdbx_description
1 polymer ?
#
loop_
_entity_poly.entity_id
_entity_poly.type
_entity_poly.pdbx_seq_one_letter_code
_entity_poly.pdbx_strand_id
1 'polypeptide(L)'
;ENRPNQEGFYLNASSDRITVIFNTKFQDYNDQVFGKVFIQEFIDSRKRNRAIQSSPQVLFSNTPPLEITKVCPPSKSNKNEDHFITFVLFPRHFENKNVEFMTVAKILQFRNYFHYHIKCSKAYLHSRMRFRVGSFLKVLNRAKIEDEEAANVKKTVSGKKMMSF
;
A
#
# COMPACT_ATOMS: atom_id res chain seq x y z
N GLU A 1 -0.83 16.89 7.15
CA GLU A 1 0.20 17.71 6.47
C GLU A 1 0.45 17.12 5.09
N ASN A 2 0.12 17.87 4.05
CA ASN A 2 0.48 17.48 2.69
C ASN A 2 1.98 17.73 2.52
N ARG A 3 2.68 16.77 1.92
CA ARG A 3 4.09 16.97 1.57
C ARG A 3 4.14 18.03 0.49
N PRO A 4 4.78 19.19 0.71
CA PRO A 4 4.88 20.24 -0.30
C PRO A 4 5.50 19.63 -1.58
N ASN A 5 4.87 19.88 -2.73
CA ASN A 5 5.27 19.45 -4.08
C ASN A 5 5.07 17.96 -4.44
N GLN A 6 4.46 17.13 -3.59
CA GLN A 6 4.30 15.70 -3.90
C GLN A 6 2.85 15.21 -3.91
N GLU A 7 1.94 15.89 -3.23
CA GLU A 7 0.55 15.47 -3.12
C GLU A 7 -0.38 16.67 -3.30
N GLY A 8 -1.44 16.47 -4.07
CA GLY A 8 -2.47 17.46 -4.33
C GLY A 8 -3.84 16.96 -3.86
N PHE A 9 -4.66 17.89 -3.39
CA PHE A 9 -6.06 17.66 -3.08
C PHE A 9 -6.87 18.68 -3.88
N TYR A 10 -7.79 18.18 -4.69
CA TYR A 10 -8.64 19.00 -5.53
C TYR A 10 -10.10 18.67 -5.27
N LEU A 11 -10.94 19.69 -5.23
CA LEU A 11 -12.37 19.58 -5.07
C LEU A 11 -13.05 20.29 -6.23
N ASN A 12 -13.88 19.55 -6.95
CA ASN A 12 -14.72 20.10 -8.03
C ASN A 12 -16.19 19.88 -7.71
N ALA A 13 -16.93 20.98 -7.57
CA ALA A 13 -18.38 20.95 -7.36
C ALA A 13 -19.10 21.15 -8.70
N SER A 14 -19.95 20.23 -9.07
CA SER A 14 -20.86 20.30 -10.21
C SER A 14 -22.32 20.34 -9.72
N SER A 15 -23.25 20.57 -10.60
CA SER A 15 -24.68 20.65 -10.26
C SER A 15 -25.26 19.33 -9.72
N ASP A 16 -24.71 18.18 -10.15
CA ASP A 16 -25.20 16.84 -9.86
C ASP A 16 -24.31 16.02 -8.92
N ARG A 17 -23.05 16.43 -8.70
CA ARG A 17 -22.06 15.69 -7.92
C ARG A 17 -20.92 16.57 -7.43
N ILE A 18 -20.25 16.07 -6.41
CA ILE A 18 -18.97 16.63 -5.93
C ILE A 18 -17.88 15.59 -6.22
N THR A 19 -16.82 16.03 -6.86
CA THR A 19 -15.65 15.19 -7.19
C THR A 19 -14.48 15.60 -6.31
N VAL A 20 -13.96 14.67 -5.55
CA VAL A 20 -12.80 14.85 -4.67
C VAL A 20 -11.63 14.07 -5.25
N ILE A 21 -10.54 14.74 -5.58
CA ILE A 21 -9.41 14.14 -6.29
C ILE A 21 -8.15 14.28 -5.44
N PHE A 22 -7.51 13.15 -5.17
CA PHE A 22 -6.19 13.08 -4.56
C PHE A 22 -5.15 12.81 -5.63
N ASN A 23 -4.16 13.69 -5.74
CA ASN A 23 -2.94 13.40 -6.48
C ASN A 23 -1.92 12.81 -5.50
N THR A 24 -1.48 11.58 -5.73
CA THR A 24 -0.55 10.86 -4.88
C THR A 24 0.67 10.44 -5.70
N LYS A 25 1.86 10.73 -5.17
CA LYS A 25 3.12 10.26 -5.73
C LYS A 25 3.71 9.20 -4.82
N PHE A 26 4.04 8.04 -5.39
CA PHE A 26 4.73 6.99 -4.67
C PHE A 26 6.24 7.17 -4.81
N GLN A 27 6.96 7.07 -3.71
CA GLN A 27 8.43 7.17 -3.69
C GLN A 27 9.10 5.90 -4.20
N ASP A 28 8.41 4.78 -4.07
CA ASP A 28 8.93 3.43 -4.27
C ASP A 28 8.03 2.68 -5.26
N TYR A 29 8.61 2.00 -6.23
CA TYR A 29 7.86 1.18 -7.17
C TYR A 29 6.97 0.12 -6.47
N ASN A 30 7.48 -0.46 -5.38
CA ASN A 30 6.70 -1.41 -4.59
C ASN A 30 5.47 -0.77 -3.98
N ASP A 31 5.58 0.46 -3.45
CA ASP A 31 4.43 1.19 -2.89
C ASP A 31 3.39 1.49 -3.98
N GLN A 32 3.81 1.78 -5.20
CA GLN A 32 2.94 1.96 -6.35
C GLN A 32 2.14 0.67 -6.67
N VAL A 33 2.82 -0.49 -6.67
CA VAL A 33 2.16 -1.78 -6.93
C VAL A 33 1.13 -2.08 -5.84
N PHE A 34 1.52 -1.95 -4.56
CA PHE A 34 0.57 -2.14 -3.45
C PHE A 34 -0.59 -1.16 -3.50
N GLY A 35 -0.32 0.11 -3.84
CA GLY A 35 -1.34 1.13 -4.00
C GLY A 35 -2.35 0.78 -5.08
N LYS A 36 -1.89 0.34 -6.25
CA LYS A 36 -2.77 -0.08 -7.35
C LYS A 36 -3.65 -1.26 -6.95
N VAL A 37 -3.08 -2.29 -6.32
CA VAL A 37 -3.83 -3.46 -5.83
C VAL A 37 -4.88 -3.05 -4.80
N PHE A 38 -4.51 -2.18 -3.87
CA PHE A 38 -5.41 -1.70 -2.82
C PHE A 38 -6.61 -0.92 -3.41
N ILE A 39 -6.35 -0.01 -4.36
CA ILE A 39 -7.42 0.76 -5.01
C ILE A 39 -8.28 -0.13 -5.91
N GLN A 40 -7.68 -1.10 -6.61
CA GLN A 40 -8.44 -2.05 -7.41
C GLN A 40 -9.41 -2.85 -6.53
N GLU A 41 -8.99 -3.26 -5.34
CA GLU A 41 -9.86 -3.94 -4.38
C GLU A 41 -11.03 -3.06 -3.92
N PHE A 42 -10.81 -1.75 -3.72
CA PHE A 42 -11.90 -0.80 -3.44
C PHE A 42 -12.95 -0.79 -4.54
N ILE A 43 -12.52 -0.75 -5.80
CA ILE A 43 -13.41 -0.73 -6.97
C ILE A 43 -14.19 -2.04 -7.08
N ASP A 44 -13.51 -3.17 -6.90
CA ASP A 44 -14.10 -4.50 -7.08
C ASP A 44 -15.01 -4.89 -5.91
N SER A 45 -14.66 -4.51 -4.69
CA SER A 45 -15.50 -4.74 -3.50
C SER A 45 -16.87 -4.08 -3.64
N ARG A 46 -16.91 -2.85 -4.17
CA ARG A 46 -18.17 -2.15 -4.42
C ARG A 46 -19.07 -2.90 -5.42
N LYS A 47 -18.48 -3.54 -6.43
CA LYS A 47 -19.22 -4.34 -7.43
C LYS A 47 -19.72 -5.66 -6.85
N ARG A 48 -18.91 -6.31 -6.00
CA ARG A 48 -19.21 -7.63 -5.43
C ARG A 48 -20.20 -7.59 -4.26
N ASN A 49 -20.18 -6.53 -3.46
CA ASN A 49 -20.95 -6.46 -2.22
C ASN A 49 -22.08 -5.43 -2.30
N ARG A 50 -23.33 -5.90 -2.31
CA ARG A 50 -24.53 -5.07 -2.34
C ARG A 50 -24.62 -4.07 -1.17
N ALA A 51 -24.16 -4.46 0.01
CA ALA A 51 -24.23 -3.60 1.20
C ALA A 51 -23.43 -2.30 1.07
N ILE A 52 -22.40 -2.28 0.20
CA ILE A 52 -21.53 -1.12 -0.01
C ILE A 52 -21.70 -0.45 -1.38
N GLN A 53 -22.69 -0.88 -2.17
CA GLN A 53 -22.96 -0.25 -3.49
C GLN A 53 -23.39 1.23 -3.38
N SER A 54 -23.96 1.63 -2.25
CA SER A 54 -24.33 3.03 -1.98
C SER A 54 -23.14 3.92 -1.62
N SER A 55 -21.96 3.33 -1.33
CA SER A 55 -20.75 4.10 -1.02
C SER A 55 -20.29 4.97 -2.19
N PRO A 56 -19.50 6.03 -1.95
CA PRO A 56 -18.91 6.85 -3.00
C PRO A 56 -18.18 6.00 -4.05
N GLN A 57 -18.30 6.38 -5.31
CA GLN A 57 -17.57 5.72 -6.37
C GLN A 57 -16.11 6.14 -6.32
N VAL A 58 -15.20 5.17 -6.44
CA VAL A 58 -13.75 5.39 -6.49
C VAL A 58 -13.26 5.12 -7.89
N LEU A 59 -12.52 6.05 -8.46
CA LEU A 59 -11.85 5.92 -9.76
C LEU A 59 -10.34 6.08 -9.56
N PHE A 60 -9.57 5.39 -10.37
CA PHE A 60 -8.11 5.48 -10.37
C PHE A 60 -7.60 5.77 -11.78
N SER A 61 -6.69 6.72 -11.91
CA SER A 61 -6.12 7.12 -13.18
C SER A 61 -4.67 7.55 -13.01
N ASN A 62 -3.83 7.32 -14.03
CA ASN A 62 -2.45 7.83 -14.10
C ASN A 62 -2.40 9.19 -14.84
N THR A 63 -3.54 9.65 -15.33
CA THR A 63 -3.65 10.95 -16.00
C THR A 63 -4.61 11.83 -15.20
N PRO A 64 -4.38 13.15 -15.19
CA PRO A 64 -5.29 14.07 -14.52
C PRO A 64 -6.72 13.90 -15.05
N PRO A 65 -7.74 13.78 -14.19
CA PRO A 65 -9.13 13.83 -14.61
C PRO A 65 -9.45 15.14 -15.32
N LEU A 66 -10.43 15.10 -16.24
CA LEU A 66 -10.80 16.26 -17.06
C LEU A 66 -11.16 17.49 -16.23
N GLU A 67 -11.75 17.25 -15.05
CA GLU A 67 -12.18 18.28 -14.10
C GLU A 67 -11.02 19.18 -13.61
N ILE A 68 -9.81 18.63 -13.53
CA ILE A 68 -8.64 19.36 -13.02
C ILE A 68 -7.58 19.60 -14.08
N THR A 69 -7.80 19.21 -15.33
CA THR A 69 -6.80 19.37 -16.41
C THR A 69 -6.36 20.83 -16.62
N LYS A 70 -7.23 21.80 -16.33
CA LYS A 70 -6.90 23.24 -16.41
C LYS A 70 -5.97 23.68 -15.27
N VAL A 71 -6.06 23.08 -14.10
CA VAL A 71 -5.27 23.43 -12.91
C VAL A 71 -4.02 22.57 -12.80
N CYS A 72 -4.13 21.31 -13.19
CA CYS A 72 -3.04 20.34 -13.21
C CYS A 72 -2.91 19.75 -14.63
N PRO A 73 -2.21 20.44 -15.53
CA PRO A 73 -2.01 19.93 -16.88
C PRO A 73 -1.16 18.65 -16.84
N PRO A 74 -1.39 17.69 -17.76
CA PRO A 74 -0.61 16.47 -17.81
C PRO A 74 0.87 16.79 -18.00
N SER A 75 1.69 16.37 -17.04
CA SER A 75 3.14 16.56 -17.09
C SER A 75 3.74 15.77 -18.26
N LYS A 76 4.56 16.43 -19.08
CA LYS A 76 5.25 15.79 -20.21
C LYS A 76 6.43 14.91 -19.77
N SER A 77 6.90 15.07 -18.53
CA SER A 77 8.19 14.51 -18.12
C SER A 77 8.12 13.13 -17.47
N ASN A 78 7.05 12.74 -16.78
CA ASN A 78 6.98 11.42 -16.12
C ASN A 78 5.54 10.94 -15.99
N LYS A 79 5.01 10.32 -17.04
CA LYS A 79 3.65 9.73 -17.05
C LYS A 79 3.38 8.66 -15.99
N ASN A 80 4.40 8.16 -15.30
CA ASN A 80 4.29 7.04 -14.36
C ASN A 80 4.36 7.44 -12.88
N GLU A 81 4.57 8.71 -12.55
CA GLU A 81 4.76 9.15 -11.16
C GLU A 81 3.49 9.71 -10.52
N ASP A 82 2.60 10.30 -11.32
CA ASP A 82 1.36 10.89 -10.82
C ASP A 82 0.22 9.87 -10.84
N HIS A 83 -0.44 9.72 -9.71
CA HIS A 83 -1.61 8.85 -9.55
C HIS A 83 -2.76 9.65 -8.97
N PHE A 84 -3.90 9.57 -9.64
CA PHE A 84 -5.11 10.29 -9.25
C PHE A 84 -6.15 9.30 -8.74
N ILE A 85 -6.58 9.52 -7.50
CA ILE A 85 -7.65 8.76 -6.85
C ILE A 85 -8.82 9.73 -6.72
N THR A 86 -9.92 9.40 -7.38
CA THR A 86 -11.09 10.27 -7.47
C THR A 86 -12.27 9.63 -6.76
N PHE A 87 -12.87 10.36 -5.81
CA PHE A 87 -14.14 10.01 -5.19
C PHE A 87 -15.25 10.83 -5.81
N VAL A 88 -16.32 10.16 -6.24
CA VAL A 88 -17.51 10.81 -6.76
C VAL A 88 -18.62 10.71 -5.73
N LEU A 89 -19.07 11.86 -5.25
CA LEU A 89 -20.12 12.02 -4.24
C LEU A 89 -21.39 12.55 -4.91
N PHE A 90 -22.48 11.87 -4.65
CA PHE A 90 -23.81 12.25 -5.13
C PHE A 90 -24.65 12.86 -4.00
N PRO A 91 -25.76 13.58 -4.28
CA PRO A 91 -26.62 14.19 -3.26
C PRO A 91 -27.04 13.24 -2.12
N ARG A 92 -27.28 11.98 -2.42
CA ARG A 92 -27.61 10.94 -1.42
C ARG A 92 -26.58 10.80 -0.28
N HIS A 93 -25.33 11.19 -0.48
CA HIS A 93 -24.30 11.15 0.55
C HIS A 93 -24.35 12.34 1.50
N PHE A 94 -25.26 13.30 1.23
CA PHE A 94 -25.46 14.53 1.99
C PHE A 94 -26.90 14.69 2.54
N GLU A 95 -27.77 13.70 2.35
CA GLU A 95 -29.18 13.74 2.80
C GLU A 95 -29.31 13.84 4.32
N ASN A 96 -28.38 13.24 5.05
CA ASN A 96 -28.35 13.22 6.51
C ASN A 96 -27.05 13.83 7.02
N LYS A 97 -27.12 14.78 7.96
CA LYS A 97 -25.93 15.44 8.53
C LYS A 97 -24.92 14.48 9.13
N ASN A 98 -25.36 13.36 9.73
CA ASN A 98 -24.45 12.35 10.26
C ASN A 98 -23.72 11.60 9.14
N VAL A 99 -24.42 11.26 8.05
CA VAL A 99 -23.86 10.59 6.89
C VAL A 99 -22.87 11.52 6.18
N GLU A 100 -23.26 12.79 6.00
CA GLU A 100 -22.39 13.84 5.45
C GLU A 100 -21.10 13.96 6.26
N PHE A 101 -21.21 14.17 7.57
CA PHE A 101 -20.04 14.30 8.45
C PHE A 101 -19.13 13.07 8.36
N MET A 102 -19.69 11.87 8.44
CA MET A 102 -18.93 10.63 8.36
C MET A 102 -18.27 10.46 6.98
N THR A 103 -18.95 10.81 5.90
CA THR A 103 -18.42 10.73 4.53
C THR A 103 -17.23 11.67 4.37
N VAL A 104 -17.39 12.93 4.75
CA VAL A 104 -16.32 13.94 4.67
C VAL A 104 -15.12 13.54 5.54
N ALA A 105 -15.37 13.14 6.80
CA ALA A 105 -14.31 12.73 7.72
C ALA A 105 -13.53 11.53 7.18
N LYS A 106 -14.19 10.54 6.62
CA LYS A 106 -13.52 9.35 6.04
C LYS A 106 -12.72 9.67 4.79
N ILE A 107 -13.22 10.55 3.93
CA ILE A 107 -12.49 11.00 2.75
C ILE A 107 -11.24 11.79 3.15
N LEU A 108 -11.33 12.68 4.12
CA LEU A 108 -10.16 13.43 4.62
C LEU A 108 -9.11 12.50 5.27
N GLN A 109 -9.57 11.44 5.95
CA GLN A 109 -8.67 10.44 6.56
C GLN A 109 -8.12 9.43 5.54
N PHE A 110 -8.71 9.35 4.34
CA PHE A 110 -8.39 8.33 3.34
C PHE A 110 -6.91 8.27 3.01
N ARG A 111 -6.26 9.40 2.83
CA ARG A 111 -4.82 9.46 2.53
C ARG A 111 -3.98 8.73 3.59
N ASN A 112 -4.19 9.04 4.86
CA ASN A 112 -3.45 8.44 5.96
C ASN A 112 -3.75 6.95 6.09
N TYR A 113 -5.01 6.56 5.94
CA TYR A 113 -5.48 5.19 5.91
C TYR A 113 -4.80 4.40 4.78
N PHE A 114 -4.79 4.94 3.58
CA PHE A 114 -4.20 4.34 2.39
C PHE A 114 -2.69 4.08 2.56
N HIS A 115 -1.93 5.10 2.93
CA HIS A 115 -0.49 4.96 3.16
C HIS A 115 -0.15 4.03 4.33
N TYR A 116 -0.97 4.05 5.39
CA TYR A 116 -0.81 3.13 6.51
C TYR A 116 -0.94 1.67 6.07
N HIS A 117 -1.99 1.34 5.32
CA HIS A 117 -2.23 -0.03 4.87
C HIS A 117 -1.18 -0.52 3.86
N ILE A 118 -0.69 0.35 2.97
CA ILE A 118 0.44 0.01 2.09
C ILE A 118 1.67 -0.37 2.92
N LYS A 119 2.04 0.44 3.92
CA LYS A 119 3.18 0.18 4.80
C LYS A 119 3.01 -1.10 5.61
N CYS A 120 1.83 -1.35 6.16
CA CYS A 120 1.51 -2.58 6.90
C CYS A 120 1.63 -3.82 6.02
N SER A 121 1.10 -3.78 4.80
CA SER A 121 1.18 -4.88 3.84
C SER A 121 2.62 -5.19 3.46
N LYS A 122 3.43 -4.15 3.23
CA LYS A 122 4.86 -4.26 2.95
C LYS A 122 5.62 -4.91 4.11
N ALA A 123 5.39 -4.46 5.34
CA ALA A 123 6.01 -5.02 6.54
C ALA A 123 5.63 -6.50 6.75
N TYR A 124 4.36 -6.84 6.56
CA TYR A 124 3.87 -8.20 6.66
C TYR A 124 4.53 -9.12 5.61
N LEU A 125 4.60 -8.68 4.35
CA LEU A 125 5.25 -9.44 3.29
C LEU A 125 6.74 -9.68 3.60
N HIS A 126 7.47 -8.63 4.01
CA HIS A 126 8.88 -8.75 4.40
C HIS A 126 9.07 -9.75 5.55
N SER A 127 8.22 -9.71 6.56
CA SER A 127 8.27 -10.66 7.68
C SER A 127 8.11 -12.10 7.22
N ARG A 128 7.13 -12.35 6.35
CA ARG A 128 6.92 -13.70 5.78
C ARG A 128 8.09 -14.17 4.92
N MET A 129 8.66 -13.28 4.11
CA MET A 129 9.83 -13.60 3.28
C MET A 129 11.03 -13.97 4.14
N ARG A 130 11.34 -13.19 5.19
CA ARG A 130 12.42 -13.49 6.14
C ARG A 130 12.23 -14.86 6.78
N PHE A 131 11.02 -15.16 7.23
CA PHE A 131 10.72 -16.46 7.82
C PHE A 131 10.97 -17.61 6.83
N ARG A 132 10.51 -17.48 5.58
CA ARG A 132 10.72 -18.50 4.54
C ARG A 132 12.18 -18.69 4.18
N VAL A 133 12.91 -17.58 4.00
CA VAL A 133 14.36 -17.63 3.74
C VAL A 133 15.09 -18.30 4.91
N GLY A 134 14.79 -17.94 6.15
CA GLY A 134 15.38 -18.57 7.33
C GLY A 134 15.09 -20.06 7.41
N SER A 135 13.88 -20.49 7.07
CA SER A 135 13.51 -21.91 7.02
C SER A 135 14.28 -22.67 5.93
N PHE A 136 14.41 -22.07 4.76
CA PHE A 136 15.17 -22.65 3.64
C PHE A 136 16.66 -22.78 3.95
N LEU A 137 17.26 -21.73 4.53
CA LEU A 137 18.67 -21.76 4.95
C LEU A 137 18.95 -22.83 6.01
N LYS A 138 18.00 -23.07 6.94
CA LYS A 138 18.12 -24.18 7.90
C LYS A 138 18.17 -25.55 7.23
N VAL A 139 17.37 -25.75 6.18
CA VAL A 139 17.40 -26.99 5.39
C VAL A 139 18.73 -27.16 4.68
N LEU A 140 19.22 -26.11 4.01
CA LEU A 140 20.51 -26.11 3.33
C LEU A 140 21.67 -26.38 4.30
N ASN A 141 21.62 -25.79 5.49
CA ASN A 141 22.68 -26.00 6.50
C ASN A 141 22.72 -27.44 7.02
N ARG A 142 21.56 -28.13 7.10
CA ARG A 142 21.47 -29.55 7.45
C ARG A 142 22.01 -30.47 6.35
N ALA A 143 21.94 -30.04 5.10
CA ALA A 143 22.46 -30.79 3.96
C ALA A 143 23.99 -30.63 3.79
N LYS A 144 24.64 -29.79 4.61
CA LYS A 144 26.08 -29.62 4.61
C LYS A 144 26.71 -30.93 5.14
N ILE A 145 27.58 -31.52 4.37
CA ILE A 145 28.39 -32.65 4.83
C ILE A 145 29.25 -32.11 5.97
N GLU A 146 29.10 -32.67 7.16
CA GLU A 146 30.01 -32.40 8.26
C GLU A 146 31.38 -32.93 7.82
N ASP A 147 32.33 -32.05 7.65
CA ASP A 147 33.73 -32.47 7.41
C ASP A 147 34.10 -33.33 8.63
N GLU A 148 34.37 -34.61 8.41
CA GLU A 148 34.69 -35.60 9.48
C GLU A 148 35.86 -35.15 10.36
N GLU A 149 36.70 -34.24 9.88
CA GLU A 149 37.79 -33.65 10.64
C GLU A 149 37.33 -32.65 11.73
N ALA A 150 36.18 -32.01 11.58
CA ALA A 150 35.67 -31.10 12.59
C ALA A 150 34.93 -31.79 13.75
N ALA A 151 34.46 -33.01 13.52
CA ALA A 151 33.74 -33.81 14.52
C ALA A 151 34.66 -34.37 15.62
N ASN A 152 35.95 -34.47 15.39
CA ASN A 152 36.88 -35.10 16.30
C ASN A 152 37.58 -34.19 17.30
N VAL A 153 37.28 -32.91 17.33
CA VAL A 153 37.88 -31.98 18.30
C VAL A 153 36.89 -31.55 19.38
N LYS A 154 36.50 -32.49 20.25
CA LYS A 154 35.85 -32.11 21.49
C LYS A 154 36.87 -31.49 22.44
N LYS A 155 36.71 -30.22 22.74
CA LYS A 155 37.54 -29.51 23.72
C LYS A 155 36.83 -29.51 25.07
N THR A 156 37.57 -29.71 26.14
CA THR A 156 37.06 -29.51 27.51
C THR A 156 36.85 -28.00 27.77
N VAL A 157 36.09 -27.67 28.79
CA VAL A 157 35.85 -26.26 29.23
C VAL A 157 37.17 -25.51 29.51
N SER A 158 38.26 -26.23 29.78
CA SER A 158 39.60 -25.67 29.97
C SER A 158 40.44 -25.63 28.65
N GLY A 159 39.85 -25.93 27.48
CA GLY A 159 40.51 -25.79 26.18
C GLY A 159 41.42 -26.95 25.76
N LYS A 160 41.53 -28.03 26.53
CA LYS A 160 42.34 -29.23 26.19
C LYS A 160 41.55 -30.13 25.26
N LYS A 161 42.25 -30.70 24.22
CA LYS A 161 41.71 -31.71 23.31
C LYS A 161 41.38 -32.97 24.13
N MET A 162 40.15 -33.50 24.01
CA MET A 162 39.82 -34.85 24.48
C MET A 162 40.33 -35.85 23.45
N MET A 163 41.23 -36.76 23.86
CA MET A 163 41.53 -37.95 23.11
C MET A 163 40.42 -38.97 23.40
N SER A 164 39.75 -39.46 22.37
CA SER A 164 38.89 -40.64 22.45
C SER A 164 39.80 -41.87 22.40
N PHE A 165 39.67 -42.69 23.45
CA PHE A 165 40.22 -44.07 23.45
C PHE A 165 39.36 -44.96 22.57
#